data_dffc11a66d04f13c5ee018bd822764b3
#
_entry.id   dffc11a66d04f13c5ee018bd822764b3
#
_cell.length_a   1.000
_cell.length_b   1.000
_cell.length_c   1.000
_cell.angle_alpha   90.00
_cell.angle_beta   90.00
_cell.angle_gamma   90.00
#
_symmetry.space_group_name_H-M   'P 1'
#
loop_
_entity.id
_entity.type
_entity.pdbx_description
1 polymer ?
#
loop_
_entity_poly.entity_id
_entity_poly.type
_entity_poly.pdbx_seq_one_letter_code
_entity_poly.pdbx_strand_id
1 'polypeptide(L)'
;MQKNSLIPHEDISVLALRLYRKNEKYDKMIFELARLCKILQMNLDLKECQDDAWVDVNVFSTMDDMRSRLKHDKFMEPKDEEIKKLAKELKKHKPEKSKLHWFLAEKSLVVEKLTSLF
;
A
#
# COMPACT_ATOMS: atom_id res chain seq x y z
N MET A 1 -2.06 -3.23 -25.72
CA MET A 1 -2.75 -4.25 -24.95
C MET A 1 -2.71 -3.89 -23.47
N GLN A 2 -3.86 -3.74 -22.86
CA GLN A 2 -3.90 -3.36 -21.44
C GLN A 2 -3.67 -4.59 -20.58
N LYS A 3 -2.79 -4.45 -19.61
CA LYS A 3 -2.66 -5.45 -18.57
C LYS A 3 -3.88 -5.35 -17.65
N ASN A 4 -4.50 -6.47 -17.37
CA ASN A 4 -5.54 -6.51 -16.35
C ASN A 4 -4.87 -6.26 -15.01
N SER A 5 -5.07 -5.07 -14.48
CA SER A 5 -4.55 -4.69 -13.17
C SER A 5 -5.64 -4.90 -12.14
N LEU A 6 -5.26 -5.42 -10.97
CA LEU A 6 -6.18 -5.57 -9.84
C LEU A 6 -6.81 -4.24 -9.46
N ILE A 7 -6.03 -3.16 -9.54
CA ILE A 7 -6.49 -1.81 -9.23
C ILE A 7 -6.43 -0.99 -10.52
N PRO A 8 -7.58 -0.55 -11.06
CA PRO A 8 -7.58 0.32 -12.24
C PRO A 8 -6.85 1.62 -11.98
N HIS A 9 -6.06 2.06 -12.93
CA HIS A 9 -5.31 3.31 -12.84
C HIS A 9 -6.21 4.51 -12.54
N GLU A 10 -7.42 4.51 -13.13
CA GLU A 10 -8.40 5.57 -12.91
C GLU A 10 -8.82 5.69 -11.45
N ASP A 11 -9.01 4.56 -10.77
CA ASP A 11 -9.41 4.54 -9.36
C ASP A 11 -8.32 5.14 -8.49
N ILE A 12 -7.06 4.84 -8.80
CA ILE A 12 -5.92 5.43 -8.10
C ILE A 12 -5.90 6.93 -8.30
N SER A 13 -6.08 7.39 -9.54
CA SER A 13 -6.08 8.82 -9.88
C SER A 13 -7.16 9.59 -9.13
N VAL A 14 -8.37 9.04 -9.08
CA VAL A 14 -9.50 9.69 -8.39
C VAL A 14 -9.22 9.81 -6.90
N LEU A 15 -8.75 8.73 -6.27
CA LEU A 15 -8.45 8.76 -4.84
C LEU A 15 -7.25 9.67 -4.54
N ALA A 16 -6.23 9.66 -5.39
CA ALA A 16 -5.07 10.54 -5.23
C ALA A 16 -5.48 12.01 -5.26
N LEU A 17 -6.42 12.37 -6.14
CA LEU A 17 -6.94 13.74 -6.20
C LEU A 17 -7.69 14.12 -4.92
N ARG A 18 -8.47 13.21 -4.36
CA ARG A 18 -9.15 13.43 -3.08
C ARG A 18 -8.16 13.67 -1.96
N LEU A 19 -7.09 12.88 -1.92
CA LEU A 19 -6.04 13.04 -0.92
C LEU A 19 -5.32 14.37 -1.07
N TYR A 20 -5.06 14.78 -2.30
CA TYR A 20 -4.48 16.09 -2.59
C TYR A 20 -5.35 17.22 -2.03
N ARG A 21 -6.66 17.14 -2.27
CA ARG A 21 -7.61 18.16 -1.79
C ARG A 21 -7.73 18.18 -0.27
N LYS A 22 -7.56 17.03 0.38
CA LYS A 22 -7.61 16.93 1.83
C LYS A 22 -6.43 17.63 2.49
N ASN A 23 -5.32 17.74 1.78
CA ASN A 23 -4.13 18.46 2.21
C ASN A 23 -3.61 18.05 3.58
N GLU A 24 -3.42 16.76 3.77
CA GLU A 24 -2.85 16.21 5.00
C GLU A 24 -1.39 16.63 5.18
N LYS A 25 -0.94 16.65 6.44
CA LYS A 25 0.46 16.91 6.76
C LYS A 25 1.36 15.80 6.23
N TYR A 26 2.56 16.19 5.80
CA TYR A 26 3.53 15.28 5.20
C TYR A 26 3.83 14.08 6.11
N ASP A 27 4.15 14.32 7.38
CA ASP A 27 4.50 13.24 8.31
C ASP A 27 3.33 12.30 8.55
N LYS A 28 2.11 12.82 8.55
CA LYS A 28 0.91 12.00 8.69
C LYS A 28 0.73 11.10 7.47
N MET A 29 1.00 11.61 6.28
CA MET A 29 0.93 10.82 5.05
C MET A 29 1.99 9.73 5.03
N ILE A 30 3.22 10.04 5.47
CA ILE A 30 4.29 9.06 5.57
C ILE A 30 3.90 7.94 6.54
N PHE A 31 3.36 8.29 7.69
CA PHE A 31 2.93 7.30 8.69
C PHE A 31 1.82 6.40 8.11
N GLU A 32 0.82 6.98 7.46
CA GLU A 32 -0.27 6.21 6.88
C GLU A 32 0.22 5.30 5.75
N LEU A 33 1.13 5.79 4.91
CA LEU A 33 1.73 4.96 3.86
C LEU A 33 2.51 3.80 4.47
N ALA A 34 3.27 4.05 5.53
CA ALA A 34 4.01 3.00 6.25
C ALA A 34 3.04 1.95 6.80
N ARG A 35 1.93 2.39 7.38
CA ARG A 35 0.91 1.48 7.91
C ARG A 35 0.36 0.57 6.81
N LEU A 36 -0.02 1.16 5.68
CA LEU A 36 -0.57 0.39 4.56
C LEU A 36 0.46 -0.61 4.00
N CYS A 37 1.70 -0.17 3.81
CA CYS A 37 2.75 -1.05 3.32
C CYS A 37 3.03 -2.19 4.32
N LYS A 38 3.01 -1.89 5.62
CA LYS A 38 3.25 -2.90 6.64
C LYS A 38 2.11 -3.94 6.68
N ILE A 39 0.87 -3.49 6.51
CA ILE A 39 -0.28 -4.40 6.39
C ILE A 39 -0.06 -5.38 5.26
N LEU A 40 0.35 -4.87 4.10
CA LEU A 40 0.60 -5.73 2.94
C LEU A 40 1.73 -6.73 3.19
N GLN A 41 2.83 -6.27 3.79
CA GLN A 41 3.98 -7.12 4.09
C GLN A 41 3.65 -8.22 5.11
N MET A 42 2.81 -7.91 6.09
CA MET A 42 2.45 -8.87 7.14
C MET A 42 1.47 -9.93 6.67
N ASN A 43 0.61 -9.60 5.73
CA ASN A 43 -0.48 -10.47 5.33
C ASN A 43 -0.22 -11.25 4.04
N LEU A 44 0.72 -10.79 3.22
CA LEU A 44 0.97 -11.35 1.89
C LEU A 44 2.43 -11.74 1.72
N ASP A 45 2.65 -12.84 1.01
CA ASP A 45 3.99 -13.25 0.60
C ASP A 45 4.42 -12.42 -0.60
N LEU A 46 5.36 -11.51 -0.37
CA LEU A 46 5.82 -10.54 -1.35
C LEU A 46 7.31 -10.74 -1.66
N LYS A 47 7.69 -11.98 -1.96
CA LYS A 47 9.10 -12.32 -2.18
C LYS A 47 9.78 -11.45 -3.23
N GLU A 48 9.03 -11.04 -4.25
CA GLU A 48 9.57 -10.23 -5.33
C GLU A 48 9.82 -8.77 -4.92
N CYS A 49 9.33 -8.35 -3.74
CA CYS A 49 9.35 -6.95 -3.30
C CYS A 49 9.98 -6.77 -1.93
N GLN A 50 10.78 -7.73 -1.46
CA GLN A 50 11.27 -7.73 -0.09
C GLN A 50 12.25 -6.62 0.25
N ASP A 51 13.00 -6.16 -0.73
CA ASP A 51 14.09 -5.22 -0.48
C ASP A 51 13.66 -3.78 -0.42
N ASP A 52 12.41 -3.50 -0.75
CA ASP A 52 11.92 -2.12 -0.80
C ASP A 52 10.97 -1.82 0.35
N ALA A 53 11.16 -0.65 0.95
CA ALA A 53 10.14 -0.08 1.82
C ALA A 53 8.83 0.11 1.05
N TRP A 54 8.93 0.23 -0.27
CA TRP A 54 7.80 0.40 -1.19
C TRP A 54 7.35 -0.96 -1.69
N VAL A 55 6.14 -1.35 -1.36
CA VAL A 55 5.56 -2.59 -1.86
C VAL A 55 5.07 -2.39 -3.29
N ASP A 56 5.57 -3.20 -4.21
CA ASP A 56 5.09 -3.16 -5.60
C ASP A 56 3.79 -3.95 -5.70
N VAL A 57 2.69 -3.23 -5.94
CA VAL A 57 1.37 -3.83 -6.03
C VAL A 57 1.07 -4.41 -7.41
N ASN A 58 1.94 -4.18 -8.38
CA ASN A 58 1.77 -4.71 -9.73
C ASN A 58 1.98 -6.23 -9.80
N VAL A 59 2.47 -6.84 -8.72
CA VAL A 59 2.61 -8.30 -8.65
C VAL A 59 1.25 -9.01 -8.62
N PHE A 60 0.17 -8.29 -8.29
CA PHE A 60 -1.16 -8.87 -8.23
C PHE A 60 -1.95 -8.53 -9.50
N SER A 61 -2.37 -9.53 -10.22
CA SER A 61 -3.21 -9.33 -11.39
C SER A 61 -4.68 -9.66 -11.10
N THR A 62 -4.95 -10.53 -10.12
CA THR A 62 -6.30 -10.98 -9.77
C THR A 62 -6.46 -11.14 -8.26
N MET A 63 -7.72 -11.22 -7.82
CA MET A 63 -8.02 -11.53 -6.42
C MET A 63 -7.58 -12.94 -6.05
N ASP A 64 -7.66 -13.89 -6.98
CA ASP A 64 -7.18 -15.24 -6.74
C ASP A 64 -5.67 -15.27 -6.52
N ASP A 65 -4.93 -14.48 -7.28
CA ASP A 65 -3.49 -14.33 -7.08
C ASP A 65 -3.19 -13.79 -5.68
N MET A 66 -3.90 -12.74 -5.29
CA MET A 66 -3.73 -12.17 -3.94
C MET A 66 -4.07 -13.21 -2.87
N ARG A 67 -5.17 -13.94 -3.03
CA ARG A 67 -5.57 -14.98 -2.08
C ARG A 67 -4.51 -16.06 -1.94
N SER A 68 -3.88 -16.44 -3.04
CA SER A 68 -2.84 -17.46 -3.02
C SER A 68 -1.58 -17.05 -2.25
N ARG A 69 -1.40 -15.75 -2.02
CA ARG A 69 -0.26 -15.19 -1.31
C ARG A 69 -0.51 -14.92 0.17
N LEU A 70 -1.73 -15.21 0.67
CA LEU A 70 -2.05 -14.98 2.08
C LEU A 70 -1.18 -15.84 3.00
N LYS A 71 -0.61 -15.21 4.02
CA LYS A 71 0.23 -15.89 5.02
C LYS A 71 -0.57 -16.44 6.18
N HIS A 72 -1.75 -15.89 6.45
CA HIS A 72 -2.54 -16.19 7.64
C HIS A 72 -4.01 -16.28 7.31
N ASP A 73 -4.76 -17.00 8.14
CA ASP A 73 -6.22 -17.11 8.01
C ASP A 73 -6.93 -15.87 8.54
N LYS A 74 -6.26 -15.10 9.38
CA LYS A 74 -6.81 -13.90 9.97
C LYS A 74 -6.02 -12.68 9.52
N PHE A 75 -6.73 -11.56 9.36
CA PHE A 75 -6.10 -10.29 9.04
C PHE A 75 -5.20 -9.83 10.18
N MET A 76 -3.95 -9.52 9.85
CA MET A 76 -2.96 -9.06 10.82
C MET A 76 -2.81 -7.54 10.75
N GLU A 77 -2.91 -6.89 11.93
CA GLU A 77 -2.67 -5.45 12.05
C GLU A 77 -1.26 -5.20 12.57
N PRO A 78 -0.54 -4.24 12.00
CA PRO A 78 0.78 -3.89 12.50
C PRO A 78 0.69 -3.10 13.80
N LYS A 79 1.72 -3.23 14.63
CA LYS A 79 1.85 -2.42 15.85
C LYS A 79 2.42 -1.06 15.50
N ASP A 80 2.10 -0.05 16.31
CA ASP A 80 2.58 1.32 16.10
C ASP A 80 4.10 1.39 15.97
N GLU A 81 4.83 0.60 16.75
CA GLU A 81 6.29 0.57 16.69
C GLU A 81 6.80 0.12 15.32
N GLU A 82 6.15 -0.89 14.75
CA GLU A 82 6.49 -1.39 13.42
C GLU A 82 6.23 -0.35 12.35
N ILE A 83 5.09 0.36 12.47
CA ILE A 83 4.73 1.43 11.54
C ILE A 83 5.73 2.57 11.62
N LYS A 84 6.09 3.00 12.83
CA LYS A 84 7.05 4.08 13.05
C LYS A 84 8.41 3.75 12.46
N LYS A 85 8.85 2.51 12.61
CA LYS A 85 10.12 2.06 12.05
C LYS A 85 10.13 2.16 10.53
N LEU A 86 9.09 1.68 9.89
CA LEU A 86 8.97 1.76 8.44
C LEU A 86 8.80 3.20 7.97
N ALA A 87 8.06 4.02 8.73
CA ALA A 87 7.89 5.44 8.41
C ALA A 87 9.23 6.16 8.36
N LYS A 88 10.14 5.85 9.29
CA LYS A 88 11.49 6.41 9.26
C LYS A 88 12.23 6.05 7.98
N GLU A 89 12.11 4.80 7.54
CA GLU A 89 12.74 4.36 6.30
C GLU A 89 12.16 5.08 5.08
N LEU A 90 10.85 5.22 5.02
CA LEU A 90 10.20 5.94 3.93
C LEU A 90 10.62 7.41 3.90
N LYS A 91 10.72 8.04 5.06
CA LYS A 91 11.09 9.45 5.16
C LYS A 91 12.51 9.71 4.67
N LYS A 92 13.42 8.75 4.83
CA LYS A 92 14.79 8.87 4.33
C LYS A 92 14.85 9.05 2.82
N HIS A 93 13.89 8.51 2.09
CA HIS A 93 13.82 8.63 0.63
C HIS A 93 13.27 9.97 0.17
N LYS A 94 12.78 10.79 1.07
CA LYS A 94 12.23 12.12 0.81
C LYS A 94 11.26 12.13 -0.38
N PRO A 95 10.22 11.28 -0.37
CA PRO A 95 9.30 11.24 -1.50
C PRO A 95 8.57 12.57 -1.66
N GLU A 96 8.31 12.95 -2.90
CA GLU A 96 7.56 14.15 -3.21
C GLU A 96 6.11 13.99 -2.76
N LYS A 97 5.47 15.09 -2.37
CA LYS A 97 4.10 15.09 -1.89
C LYS A 97 3.12 14.52 -2.92
N SER A 98 3.32 14.85 -4.20
CA SER A 98 2.48 14.30 -5.27
C SER A 98 2.60 12.79 -5.39
N LYS A 99 3.81 12.26 -5.23
CA LYS A 99 4.04 10.81 -5.23
C LYS A 99 3.41 10.14 -4.03
N LEU A 100 3.45 10.80 -2.86
CA LEU A 100 2.78 10.29 -1.67
C LEU A 100 1.29 10.14 -1.87
N HIS A 101 0.63 11.12 -2.50
CA HIS A 101 -0.80 11.01 -2.79
C HIS A 101 -1.08 9.79 -3.66
N TRP A 102 -0.26 9.57 -4.68
CA TRP A 102 -0.42 8.41 -5.56
C TRP A 102 -0.22 7.10 -4.81
N PHE A 103 0.87 6.98 -4.05
CA PHE A 103 1.19 5.75 -3.32
C PHE A 103 0.14 5.46 -2.24
N LEU A 104 -0.31 6.47 -1.52
CA LEU A 104 -1.38 6.31 -0.53
C LEU A 104 -2.65 5.78 -1.18
N ALA A 105 -3.03 6.37 -2.32
CA ALA A 105 -4.22 5.94 -3.05
C ALA A 105 -4.08 4.49 -3.49
N GLU A 106 -2.96 4.15 -4.10
CA GLU A 106 -2.68 2.80 -4.59
C GLU A 106 -2.73 1.78 -3.47
N LYS A 107 -1.96 2.01 -2.39
CA LYS A 107 -1.89 1.06 -1.27
C LYS A 107 -3.23 0.96 -0.52
N SER A 108 -3.96 2.07 -0.38
CA SER A 108 -5.28 2.05 0.24
C SER A 108 -6.23 1.12 -0.50
N LEU A 109 -6.25 1.22 -1.83
CA LEU A 109 -7.13 0.38 -2.65
C LEU A 109 -6.72 -1.09 -2.60
N VAL A 110 -5.42 -1.37 -2.57
CA VAL A 110 -4.92 -2.75 -2.44
C VAL A 110 -5.31 -3.33 -1.08
N VAL A 111 -5.13 -2.57 0.00
CA VAL A 111 -5.50 -3.03 1.34
C VAL A 111 -7.01 -3.27 1.44
N GLU A 112 -7.82 -2.43 0.80
CA GLU A 112 -9.25 -2.65 0.72
C GLU A 112 -9.59 -3.99 0.07
N LYS A 113 -8.92 -4.32 -1.04
CA LYS A 113 -9.08 -5.62 -1.69
C LYS A 113 -8.62 -6.77 -0.78
N LEU A 114 -7.50 -6.57 -0.09
CA LEU A 114 -6.97 -7.56 0.85
C LEU A 114 -7.98 -7.85 1.96
N THR A 115 -8.55 -6.83 2.58
CA THR A 115 -9.49 -7.02 3.68
C THR A 115 -10.75 -7.75 3.24
N SER A 116 -11.13 -7.63 1.98
CA SER A 116 -12.30 -8.33 1.44
C SER A 116 -12.11 -9.86 1.40
N LEU A 117 -10.87 -10.34 1.53
CA LEU A 117 -10.57 -11.78 1.54
C LEU A 117 -10.79 -12.42 2.92
N PHE A 118 -10.98 -11.62 3.93
CA PHE A 118 -11.23 -12.08 5.30
C PHE A 118 -12.68 -11.79 5.68
#